data_39f9badd5fe742085c87a8f4394c4b29
#
_entry.id   39f9badd5fe742085c87a8f4394c4b29
#
_cell.length_a   1.000
_cell.length_b   1.000
_cell.length_c   1.000
_cell.angle_alpha   90.00
_cell.angle_beta   90.00
_cell.angle_gamma   90.00
#
_symmetry.space_group_name_H-M   'P 1'
#
loop_
_entity.id
_entity.type
_entity.pdbx_description
1 polymer ?
#
loop_
_entity_poly.entity_id
_entity_poly.type
_entity_poly.pdbx_seq_one_letter_code
_entity_poly.pdbx_strand_id
1 'polypeptide(L)'
;MKRVHTSMWTMMTRLNVSLLAVLAVCLVLQGCSRTASETHTVGFSITKSGDTTIVTVASPWKAGTTMARYALTTPYQRIACTSATHVGFLRELGLTDRLVGVCVPDRIYNLTDGQRASIADLGDDMKPNLEAILLAQPDAIVVSTYGEGDATVAQIASLGIPVIYCNEWTETTPLARAEWIRFFGACFGCQQRADSIFRAVTTAYNRIALKGESTGVSIMSGQSFRGTWYVPAGGTFMGKLFRDAGADYCYADNPSTSSLPLTFEQALQSFSTADVWVGCSARSMEELAAIDEKHAWFEAYKNHRVYNFYRRTLPSGANDFWETGVVHPELILQDLQAILANDTTAPLYFSEQLQ
;
A
#
# COMPACT_ATOMS: atom_id res chain seq x y z
N MET A 1 -75.82 -32.41 10.49
CA MET A 1 -74.38 -32.31 10.92
C MET A 1 -73.43 -32.54 9.76
N LYS A 2 -73.58 -31.80 8.64
CA LYS A 2 -72.65 -31.97 7.45
C LYS A 2 -72.22 -30.65 6.79
N ARG A 3 -72.37 -29.49 7.39
CA ARG A 3 -72.01 -28.17 6.81
C ARG A 3 -70.88 -27.39 7.55
N VAL A 4 -70.32 -27.90 8.64
CA VAL A 4 -69.30 -27.21 9.42
C VAL A 4 -67.87 -27.63 9.03
N HIS A 5 -67.66 -28.80 8.41
CA HIS A 5 -66.34 -29.33 8.08
C HIS A 5 -65.68 -28.74 6.84
N THR A 6 -66.43 -28.15 5.90
CA THR A 6 -65.89 -27.61 4.62
C THR A 6 -65.34 -26.20 4.77
N SER A 7 -65.78 -25.42 5.75
CA SER A 7 -65.32 -24.04 5.99
C SER A 7 -63.91 -23.98 6.64
N MET A 8 -63.61 -24.96 7.49
CA MET A 8 -62.35 -24.98 8.23
C MET A 8 -61.13 -25.41 7.36
N TRP A 9 -61.38 -26.27 6.36
CA TRP A 9 -60.33 -26.73 5.47
C TRP A 9 -59.92 -25.67 4.44
N THR A 10 -60.86 -24.86 3.95
CA THR A 10 -60.57 -23.73 3.03
C THR A 10 -59.91 -22.55 3.74
N MET A 11 -60.12 -22.39 5.03
CA MET A 11 -59.47 -21.36 5.84
C MET A 11 -58.00 -21.74 6.15
N MET A 12 -57.71 -23.01 6.45
CA MET A 12 -56.37 -23.51 6.69
C MET A 12 -55.48 -23.49 5.42
N THR A 13 -56.03 -23.81 4.25
CA THR A 13 -55.30 -23.73 2.99
C THR A 13 -54.97 -22.30 2.58
N ARG A 14 -55.82 -21.33 2.85
CA ARG A 14 -55.54 -19.91 2.58
C ARG A 14 -54.51 -19.33 3.54
N LEU A 15 -54.49 -19.75 4.81
CA LEU A 15 -53.51 -19.33 5.80
C LEU A 15 -52.08 -19.84 5.44
N ASN A 16 -51.99 -21.11 4.98
CA ASN A 16 -50.69 -21.68 4.57
C ASN A 16 -50.12 -21.07 3.28
N VAL A 17 -50.95 -20.69 2.32
CA VAL A 17 -50.51 -20.03 1.09
C VAL A 17 -50.05 -18.59 1.37
N SER A 18 -50.74 -17.88 2.28
CA SER A 18 -50.33 -16.54 2.71
C SER A 18 -49.00 -16.56 3.50
N LEU A 19 -48.81 -17.56 4.37
CA LEU A 19 -47.56 -17.72 5.14
C LEU A 19 -46.37 -18.06 4.25
N LEU A 20 -46.56 -18.92 3.23
CA LEU A 20 -45.52 -19.25 2.22
C LEU A 20 -45.21 -18.06 1.33
N ALA A 21 -46.16 -17.22 0.96
CA ALA A 21 -45.92 -16.02 0.19
C ALA A 21 -45.16 -14.95 1.00
N VAL A 22 -45.43 -14.79 2.30
CA VAL A 22 -44.70 -13.89 3.19
C VAL A 22 -43.26 -14.40 3.43
N LEU A 23 -43.05 -15.72 3.57
CA LEU A 23 -41.71 -16.31 3.71
C LEU A 23 -40.87 -16.15 2.41
N ALA A 24 -41.49 -16.28 1.24
CA ALA A 24 -40.83 -16.08 -0.06
C ALA A 24 -40.44 -14.61 -0.27
N VAL A 25 -41.24 -13.66 0.15
CA VAL A 25 -40.92 -12.22 0.09
C VAL A 25 -39.82 -11.86 1.08
N CYS A 26 -39.76 -12.45 2.27
CA CYS A 26 -38.67 -12.26 3.24
C CYS A 26 -37.34 -12.85 2.72
N LEU A 27 -37.37 -13.97 1.98
CA LEU A 27 -36.16 -14.56 1.37
C LEU A 27 -35.61 -13.74 0.19
N VAL A 28 -36.46 -13.02 -0.54
CA VAL A 28 -36.02 -12.14 -1.64
C VAL A 28 -35.44 -10.82 -1.11
N LEU A 29 -35.82 -10.38 0.10
CA LEU A 29 -35.29 -9.16 0.72
C LEU A 29 -33.96 -9.39 1.45
N GLN A 30 -33.52 -10.64 1.67
CA GLN A 30 -32.20 -10.97 2.24
C GLN A 30 -31.10 -11.05 1.19
N GLY A 31 -31.40 -10.85 -0.10
CA GLY A 31 -30.49 -11.00 -1.24
C GLY A 31 -29.72 -9.75 -1.65
N CYS A 32 -29.56 -8.73 -0.79
CA CYS A 32 -28.64 -7.59 -1.04
C CYS A 32 -28.17 -6.95 0.25
N SER A 33 -27.59 -7.73 1.15
CA SER A 33 -26.59 -7.13 2.03
C SER A 33 -25.34 -6.91 1.15
N ARG A 34 -25.24 -5.73 0.53
CA ARG A 34 -23.94 -5.18 0.18
C ARG A 34 -23.16 -5.17 1.48
N THR A 35 -22.28 -6.15 1.67
CA THR A 35 -21.21 -6.05 2.65
C THR A 35 -20.56 -4.70 2.36
N ALA A 36 -20.75 -3.73 3.26
CA ALA A 36 -20.01 -2.50 3.20
C ALA A 36 -18.56 -2.93 3.14
N SER A 37 -17.86 -2.60 2.03
CA SER A 37 -16.44 -2.88 1.89
C SER A 37 -15.78 -2.16 3.05
N GLU A 38 -15.15 -2.91 3.94
CA GLU A 38 -14.42 -2.36 5.06
C GLU A 38 -13.39 -1.37 4.49
N THR A 39 -13.47 -0.11 4.89
CA THR A 39 -12.56 0.94 4.44
C THR A 39 -11.42 1.01 5.44
N HIS A 40 -10.18 0.86 4.97
CA HIS A 40 -8.96 0.91 5.78
C HIS A 40 -8.32 2.30 5.76
N THR A 41 -8.45 3.03 4.63
CA THR A 41 -7.88 4.36 4.46
C THR A 41 -8.78 5.46 5.01
N VAL A 42 -8.16 6.52 5.49
CA VAL A 42 -8.79 7.82 5.77
C VAL A 42 -8.32 8.91 4.80
N GLY A 43 -7.36 8.60 3.91
CA GLY A 43 -6.73 9.53 2.99
C GLY A 43 -7.63 9.96 1.84
N PHE A 44 -8.65 9.18 1.47
CA PHE A 44 -9.60 9.55 0.43
C PHE A 44 -11.00 8.96 0.63
N SER A 45 -11.97 9.47 -0.11
CA SER A 45 -13.30 8.88 -0.25
C SER A 45 -13.79 8.95 -1.70
N ILE A 46 -14.63 7.98 -2.09
CA ILE A 46 -15.22 7.90 -3.43
C ILE A 46 -16.73 7.84 -3.29
N THR A 47 -17.44 8.74 -3.99
CA THR A 47 -18.90 8.75 -4.07
C THR A 47 -19.35 8.89 -5.52
N LYS A 48 -20.60 8.51 -5.81
CA LYS A 48 -21.21 8.70 -7.13
C LYS A 48 -22.40 9.64 -7.04
N SER A 49 -22.53 10.52 -8.02
CA SER A 49 -23.66 11.41 -8.21
C SER A 49 -24.07 11.39 -9.69
N GLY A 50 -25.09 10.58 -10.03
CA GLY A 50 -25.41 10.25 -11.42
C GLY A 50 -24.23 9.55 -12.11
N ASP A 51 -23.83 10.05 -13.26
CA ASP A 51 -22.68 9.55 -14.03
C ASP A 51 -21.32 10.10 -13.56
N THR A 52 -21.34 11.01 -12.58
CA THR A 52 -20.10 11.64 -12.07
C THR A 52 -19.54 10.84 -10.89
N THR A 53 -18.28 10.44 -10.99
CA THR A 53 -17.51 9.91 -9.86
C THR A 53 -16.84 11.09 -9.14
N ILE A 54 -17.11 11.20 -7.84
CA ILE A 54 -16.52 12.23 -6.98
C ILE A 54 -15.47 11.56 -6.10
N VAL A 55 -14.23 12.01 -6.22
CA VAL A 55 -13.11 11.56 -5.38
C VAL A 55 -12.68 12.75 -4.52
N THR A 56 -12.65 12.55 -3.21
CA THR A 56 -12.21 13.56 -2.25
C THR A 56 -10.96 13.06 -1.54
N VAL A 57 -9.88 13.85 -1.55
CA VAL A 57 -8.62 13.55 -0.87
C VAL A 57 -8.56 14.36 0.41
N ALA A 58 -8.35 13.70 1.54
CA ALA A 58 -8.13 14.34 2.82
C ALA A 58 -6.70 14.91 2.92
N SER A 59 -6.53 16.00 3.67
CA SER A 59 -5.20 16.53 3.95
C SER A 59 -4.51 15.67 5.02
N PRO A 60 -3.33 15.09 4.74
CA PRO A 60 -2.56 14.41 5.78
C PRO A 60 -1.89 15.39 6.75
N TRP A 61 -1.82 16.69 6.38
CA TRP A 61 -1.16 17.74 7.16
C TRP A 61 -2.09 18.43 8.14
N LYS A 62 -3.42 18.40 7.86
CA LYS A 62 -4.42 19.08 8.68
C LYS A 62 -5.68 18.23 8.80
N ALA A 63 -5.84 17.61 9.96
CA ALA A 63 -6.96 16.72 10.23
C ALA A 63 -8.32 17.39 9.96
N GLY A 64 -9.23 16.62 9.35
CA GLY A 64 -10.58 17.07 9.04
C GLY A 64 -10.69 18.06 7.87
N THR A 65 -9.61 18.32 7.12
CA THR A 65 -9.66 19.20 5.96
C THR A 65 -9.52 18.41 4.65
N THR A 66 -10.18 18.92 3.60
CA THR A 66 -10.05 18.40 2.24
C THR A 66 -8.87 19.06 1.54
N MET A 67 -7.95 18.26 0.99
CA MET A 67 -6.86 18.74 0.15
C MET A 67 -7.34 18.98 -1.29
N ALA A 68 -8.11 18.05 -1.84
CA ALA A 68 -8.61 18.13 -3.21
C ALA A 68 -9.95 17.40 -3.37
N ARG A 69 -10.72 17.83 -4.39
CA ARG A 69 -11.96 17.16 -4.79
C ARG A 69 -12.04 17.12 -6.31
N TYR A 70 -12.19 15.94 -6.85
CA TYR A 70 -12.28 15.69 -8.29
C TYR A 70 -13.70 15.23 -8.63
N ALA A 71 -14.33 15.89 -9.62
CA ALA A 71 -15.60 15.47 -10.20
C ALA A 71 -15.32 14.92 -11.62
N LEU A 72 -15.33 13.62 -11.75
CA LEU A 72 -14.88 12.91 -12.95
C LEU A 72 -16.10 12.37 -13.73
N THR A 73 -16.34 12.93 -14.90
CA THR A 73 -17.32 12.42 -15.87
C THR A 73 -16.66 11.55 -16.92
N THR A 74 -15.38 11.82 -17.20
CA THR A 74 -14.54 11.05 -18.14
C THR A 74 -13.20 10.75 -17.47
N PRO A 75 -12.69 9.52 -17.54
CA PRO A 75 -11.41 9.17 -16.94
C PRO A 75 -10.24 9.74 -17.75
N TYR A 76 -9.17 10.13 -17.05
CA TYR A 76 -7.92 10.57 -17.67
C TYR A 76 -7.27 9.43 -18.48
N GLN A 77 -6.69 9.75 -19.64
CA GLN A 77 -6.09 8.78 -20.56
C GLN A 77 -4.57 8.92 -20.68
N ARG A 78 -4.02 10.13 -20.50
CA ARG A 78 -2.59 10.42 -20.57
C ARG A 78 -2.09 10.83 -19.20
N ILE A 79 -1.34 9.95 -18.57
CA ILE A 79 -1.01 10.06 -17.15
C ILE A 79 0.47 10.35 -16.99
N ALA A 80 0.81 11.37 -16.20
CA ALA A 80 2.15 11.57 -15.69
C ALA A 80 2.22 11.26 -14.20
N CYS A 81 3.39 10.80 -13.72
CA CYS A 81 3.59 10.45 -12.32
C CYS A 81 4.92 10.98 -11.80
N THR A 82 4.98 11.39 -10.53
CA THR A 82 6.24 11.79 -9.90
C THR A 82 6.91 10.67 -9.10
N SER A 83 6.22 9.56 -8.82
CA SER A 83 6.73 8.47 -7.96
C SER A 83 6.59 7.10 -8.59
N ALA A 84 7.55 6.20 -8.30
CA ALA A 84 7.50 4.78 -8.66
C ALA A 84 6.29 4.07 -8.04
N THR A 85 5.86 4.46 -6.82
CA THR A 85 4.67 3.89 -6.17
C THR A 85 3.40 4.13 -6.99
N HIS A 86 3.28 5.29 -7.62
CA HIS A 86 2.15 5.60 -8.51
C HIS A 86 2.13 4.68 -9.74
N VAL A 87 3.32 4.40 -10.31
CA VAL A 87 3.44 3.47 -11.43
C VAL A 87 3.05 2.06 -11.04
N GLY A 88 3.36 1.64 -9.80
CA GLY A 88 2.93 0.36 -9.24
C GLY A 88 1.40 0.18 -9.29
N PHE A 89 0.63 1.19 -8.86
CA PHE A 89 -0.83 1.17 -8.96
C PHE A 89 -1.33 1.10 -10.41
N LEU A 90 -0.74 1.91 -11.30
CA LEU A 90 -1.12 1.91 -12.72
C LEU A 90 -0.86 0.55 -13.38
N ARG A 91 0.27 -0.07 -13.06
CA ARG A 91 0.63 -1.40 -13.57
C ARG A 91 -0.39 -2.46 -13.15
N GLU A 92 -0.73 -2.52 -11.87
CA GLU A 92 -1.71 -3.49 -11.35
C GLU A 92 -3.09 -3.32 -11.99
N LEU A 93 -3.44 -2.09 -12.33
CA LEU A 93 -4.66 -1.77 -13.05
C LEU A 93 -4.57 -2.01 -14.57
N GLY A 94 -3.37 -2.37 -15.10
CA GLY A 94 -3.16 -2.57 -16.55
C GLY A 94 -3.19 -1.26 -17.33
N LEU A 95 -2.76 -0.15 -16.73
CA LEU A 95 -2.81 1.20 -17.30
C LEU A 95 -1.43 1.75 -17.69
N THR A 96 -0.39 0.91 -17.71
CA THR A 96 0.98 1.34 -18.04
C THR A 96 1.07 2.01 -19.42
N ASP A 97 0.26 1.58 -20.38
CA ASP A 97 0.24 2.15 -21.73
C ASP A 97 -0.33 3.59 -21.76
N ARG A 98 -0.98 4.04 -20.68
CA ARG A 98 -1.42 5.43 -20.52
C ARG A 98 -0.36 6.33 -19.88
N LEU A 99 0.75 5.78 -19.38
CA LEU A 99 1.83 6.54 -18.77
C LEU A 99 2.63 7.26 -19.86
N VAL A 100 2.59 8.59 -19.86
CA VAL A 100 3.28 9.43 -20.85
C VAL A 100 4.53 10.09 -20.31
N GLY A 101 4.71 10.12 -18.99
CA GLY A 101 5.88 10.68 -18.33
C GLY A 101 6.00 10.22 -16.88
N VAL A 102 7.22 10.04 -16.40
CA VAL A 102 7.53 9.72 -15.01
C VAL A 102 8.87 10.30 -14.61
N CYS A 103 9.01 10.65 -13.34
CA CYS A 103 10.31 11.05 -12.80
C CYS A 103 11.24 9.83 -12.74
N VAL A 104 12.48 10.01 -13.21
CA VAL A 104 13.55 9.01 -13.21
C VAL A 104 13.09 7.65 -13.76
N PRO A 105 12.74 7.52 -15.05
CA PRO A 105 12.23 6.26 -15.64
C PRO A 105 13.12 5.04 -15.38
N ASP A 106 14.44 5.25 -15.26
CA ASP A 106 15.40 4.19 -14.97
C ASP A 106 15.25 3.57 -13.58
N ARG A 107 14.59 4.26 -12.66
CA ARG A 107 14.25 3.75 -11.32
C ARG A 107 12.90 3.07 -11.23
N ILE A 108 12.18 2.92 -12.34
CA ILE A 108 10.92 2.17 -12.38
C ILE A 108 11.22 0.72 -12.74
N TYR A 109 10.94 -0.19 -11.83
CA TYR A 109 11.25 -1.62 -11.98
C TYR A 109 10.40 -2.28 -13.08
N ASN A 110 9.10 -2.00 -13.09
CA ASN A 110 8.12 -2.72 -13.89
C ASN A 110 7.87 -2.12 -15.29
N LEU A 111 8.79 -1.31 -15.83
CA LEU A 111 8.77 -0.86 -17.22
C LEU A 111 9.62 -1.79 -18.09
N THR A 112 9.10 -2.20 -19.24
CA THR A 112 9.90 -2.81 -20.31
C THR A 112 10.82 -1.76 -20.94
N ASP A 113 11.88 -2.20 -21.63
CA ASP A 113 12.79 -1.27 -22.32
C ASP A 113 12.05 -0.42 -23.36
N GLY A 114 11.09 -1.00 -24.08
CA GLY A 114 10.26 -0.27 -25.04
C GLY A 114 9.37 0.79 -24.40
N GLN A 115 8.74 0.48 -23.27
CA GLN A 115 7.96 1.45 -22.49
C GLN A 115 8.86 2.57 -21.94
N ARG A 116 10.01 2.21 -21.36
CA ARG A 116 10.99 3.16 -20.84
C ARG A 116 11.47 4.15 -21.91
N ALA A 117 11.71 3.66 -23.12
CA ALA A 117 12.15 4.50 -24.25
C ALA A 117 11.03 5.42 -24.78
N SER A 118 9.77 5.09 -24.56
CA SER A 118 8.61 5.86 -25.06
C SER A 118 8.02 6.86 -24.04
N ILE A 119 8.36 6.73 -22.76
CA ILE A 119 7.86 7.57 -21.67
C ILE A 119 8.83 8.74 -21.46
N ALA A 120 8.30 9.96 -21.32
CA ALA A 120 9.11 11.15 -21.05
C ALA A 120 9.76 11.07 -19.66
N ASP A 121 11.04 11.38 -19.58
CA ASP A 121 11.73 11.62 -18.31
C ASP A 121 11.37 13.00 -17.78
N LEU A 122 10.67 13.04 -16.66
CA LEU A 122 10.24 14.27 -16.00
C LEU A 122 11.27 14.81 -15.00
N GLY A 123 12.48 14.25 -14.96
CA GLY A 123 13.56 14.66 -14.08
C GLY A 123 13.44 14.10 -12.65
N ASP A 124 13.98 14.83 -11.70
CA ASP A 124 14.01 14.46 -10.28
C ASP A 124 12.61 14.55 -9.64
N ASP A 125 12.25 13.59 -8.79
CA ASP A 125 10.92 13.53 -8.15
C ASP A 125 10.68 14.66 -7.14
N MET A 126 11.74 15.19 -6.52
CA MET A 126 11.67 16.36 -5.62
C MET A 126 11.69 17.70 -6.39
N LYS A 127 12.15 17.70 -7.63
CA LYS A 127 12.23 18.88 -8.50
C LYS A 127 11.95 18.51 -9.96
N PRO A 128 10.70 18.15 -10.32
CA PRO A 128 10.34 17.77 -11.68
C PRO A 128 10.61 18.88 -12.70
N ASN A 129 10.96 18.47 -13.91
CA ASN A 129 11.19 19.38 -15.04
C ASN A 129 9.83 19.82 -15.64
N LEU A 130 9.45 21.07 -15.40
CA LEU A 130 8.15 21.61 -15.83
C LEU A 130 8.02 21.64 -17.37
N GLU A 131 9.11 21.87 -18.10
CA GLU A 131 9.11 21.87 -19.57
C GLU A 131 8.86 20.44 -20.09
N ALA A 132 9.53 19.43 -19.51
CA ALA A 132 9.29 18.03 -19.86
C ALA A 132 7.84 17.60 -19.58
N ILE A 133 7.24 18.06 -18.48
CA ILE A 133 5.83 17.81 -18.17
C ILE A 133 4.92 18.40 -19.27
N LEU A 134 5.17 19.66 -19.68
CA LEU A 134 4.39 20.30 -20.76
C LEU A 134 4.54 19.57 -22.09
N LEU A 135 5.76 19.17 -22.45
CA LEU A 135 6.04 18.43 -23.69
C LEU A 135 5.39 17.04 -23.72
N ALA A 136 5.30 16.36 -22.57
CA ALA A 136 4.62 15.07 -22.44
C ALA A 136 3.10 15.17 -22.62
N GLN A 137 2.51 16.37 -22.51
CA GLN A 137 1.08 16.64 -22.68
C GLN A 137 0.16 15.67 -21.91
N PRO A 138 0.32 15.50 -20.59
CA PRO A 138 -0.56 14.64 -19.81
C PRO A 138 -1.94 15.28 -19.63
N ASP A 139 -3.00 14.47 -19.52
CA ASP A 139 -4.35 14.89 -19.11
C ASP A 139 -4.41 15.17 -17.61
N ALA A 140 -3.54 14.49 -16.85
CA ALA A 140 -3.37 14.67 -15.42
C ALA A 140 -1.98 14.22 -14.96
N ILE A 141 -1.49 14.80 -13.88
CA ILE A 141 -0.26 14.39 -13.22
C ILE A 141 -0.54 13.97 -11.77
N VAL A 142 -0.10 12.75 -11.42
CA VAL A 142 -0.18 12.22 -10.06
C VAL A 142 1.06 12.64 -9.29
N VAL A 143 0.86 13.27 -8.14
CA VAL A 143 1.94 13.81 -7.30
C VAL A 143 1.79 13.36 -5.85
N SER A 144 2.92 13.17 -5.16
CA SER A 144 2.98 13.15 -3.70
C SER A 144 3.31 14.55 -3.17
N THR A 145 2.87 14.83 -1.93
CA THR A 145 3.26 16.07 -1.23
C THR A 145 4.03 15.73 0.03
N TYR A 146 4.96 16.61 0.42
CA TYR A 146 5.82 16.39 1.59
C TYR A 146 5.61 17.45 2.68
N GLY A 147 4.57 18.26 2.56
CA GLY A 147 4.22 19.29 3.51
C GLY A 147 2.99 20.10 3.06
N GLU A 148 2.46 20.92 3.98
CA GLU A 148 1.42 21.90 3.63
C GLU A 148 2.04 22.98 2.72
N GLY A 149 1.35 23.30 1.61
CA GLY A 149 1.82 24.33 0.69
C GLY A 149 3.08 23.96 -0.11
N ASP A 150 3.23 22.69 -0.47
CA ASP A 150 4.36 22.18 -1.27
C ASP A 150 4.59 23.05 -2.53
N ALA A 151 5.73 23.77 -2.56
CA ALA A 151 6.05 24.72 -3.61
C ALA A 151 6.26 24.05 -4.98
N THR A 152 6.78 22.81 -5.00
CA THR A 152 6.98 22.03 -6.22
C THR A 152 5.63 21.71 -6.85
N VAL A 153 4.69 21.24 -6.04
CA VAL A 153 3.33 20.93 -6.51
C VAL A 153 2.59 22.20 -6.94
N ALA A 154 2.78 23.32 -6.26
CA ALA A 154 2.20 24.60 -6.68
C ALA A 154 2.73 25.06 -8.06
N GLN A 155 4.02 24.83 -8.35
CA GLN A 155 4.60 25.11 -9.67
C GLN A 155 4.00 24.19 -10.75
N ILE A 156 3.85 22.89 -10.48
CA ILE A 156 3.19 21.96 -11.40
C ILE A 156 1.75 22.40 -11.67
N ALA A 157 1.00 22.75 -10.63
CA ALA A 157 -0.38 23.22 -10.77
C ALA A 157 -0.50 24.50 -11.63
N SER A 158 0.53 25.37 -11.62
CA SER A 158 0.56 26.58 -12.44
C SER A 158 0.66 26.31 -13.95
N LEU A 159 0.99 25.07 -14.36
CA LEU A 159 0.98 24.66 -15.77
C LEU A 159 -0.44 24.49 -16.36
N GLY A 160 -1.48 24.55 -15.52
CA GLY A 160 -2.88 24.33 -15.92
C GLY A 160 -3.24 22.86 -16.16
N ILE A 161 -2.35 21.92 -15.83
CA ILE A 161 -2.60 20.48 -15.92
C ILE A 161 -3.29 20.04 -14.61
N PRO A 162 -4.36 19.24 -14.66
CA PRO A 162 -4.98 18.68 -13.47
C PRO A 162 -3.99 17.90 -12.60
N VAL A 163 -3.84 18.33 -11.34
CA VAL A 163 -2.98 17.67 -10.34
C VAL A 163 -3.80 16.71 -9.51
N ILE A 164 -3.38 15.46 -9.44
CA ILE A 164 -3.99 14.41 -8.66
C ILE A 164 -3.08 14.09 -7.47
N TYR A 165 -3.53 14.40 -6.27
CA TYR A 165 -2.76 14.18 -5.04
C TYR A 165 -2.89 12.72 -4.59
N CYS A 166 -1.75 12.03 -4.49
CA CYS A 166 -1.63 10.69 -3.95
C CYS A 166 -0.60 10.69 -2.81
N ASN A 167 -1.09 10.62 -1.57
CA ASN A 167 -0.26 10.62 -0.37
C ASN A 167 -0.36 9.27 0.37
N GLU A 168 -0.36 8.16 -0.38
CA GLU A 168 -0.45 6.80 0.17
C GLU A 168 0.64 6.49 1.20
N TRP A 169 1.80 7.14 1.05
CA TRP A 169 2.93 6.97 1.94
C TRP A 169 2.69 7.48 3.38
N THR A 170 1.65 8.32 3.57
CA THR A 170 1.24 8.80 4.90
C THR A 170 0.31 7.83 5.63
N GLU A 171 -0.17 6.79 4.95
CA GLU A 171 -1.03 5.79 5.58
C GLU A 171 -0.26 4.97 6.62
N THR A 172 -0.94 4.68 7.72
CA THR A 172 -0.33 4.04 8.90
C THR A 172 -0.48 2.51 8.90
N THR A 173 -1.27 1.96 7.98
CA THR A 173 -1.43 0.52 7.86
C THR A 173 -1.15 0.03 6.44
N PRO A 174 -0.65 -1.21 6.28
CA PRO A 174 -0.37 -1.77 4.96
C PRO A 174 -1.59 -1.83 4.05
N LEU A 175 -2.74 -2.22 4.59
CA LEU A 175 -4.00 -2.30 3.83
C LEU A 175 -4.56 -0.92 3.47
N ALA A 176 -4.44 0.09 4.34
CA ALA A 176 -4.83 1.46 4.01
C ALA A 176 -4.00 2.00 2.84
N ARG A 177 -2.69 1.71 2.83
CA ARG A 177 -1.80 2.07 1.74
C ARG A 177 -2.17 1.37 0.43
N ALA A 178 -2.41 0.07 0.46
CA ALA A 178 -2.83 -0.72 -0.70
C ALA A 178 -4.22 -0.29 -1.24
N GLU A 179 -5.11 0.22 -0.38
CA GLU A 179 -6.45 0.67 -0.77
C GLU A 179 -6.43 1.84 -1.76
N TRP A 180 -5.32 2.57 -1.86
CA TRP A 180 -5.17 3.64 -2.85
C TRP A 180 -5.29 3.12 -4.30
N ILE A 181 -5.19 1.81 -4.56
CA ILE A 181 -5.53 1.24 -5.88
C ILE A 181 -6.97 1.58 -6.28
N ARG A 182 -7.91 1.68 -5.31
CA ARG A 182 -9.31 2.05 -5.57
C ARG A 182 -9.43 3.52 -5.97
N PHE A 183 -8.59 4.39 -5.38
CA PHE A 183 -8.46 5.79 -5.79
C PHE A 183 -8.02 5.89 -7.26
N PHE A 184 -6.97 5.16 -7.66
CA PHE A 184 -6.53 5.08 -9.05
C PHE A 184 -7.63 4.53 -9.95
N GLY A 185 -8.32 3.46 -9.52
CA GLY A 185 -9.45 2.90 -10.24
C GLY A 185 -10.55 3.92 -10.53
N ALA A 186 -10.86 4.79 -9.57
CA ALA A 186 -11.84 5.86 -9.72
C ALA A 186 -11.36 6.96 -10.67
N CYS A 187 -10.12 7.42 -10.52
CA CYS A 187 -9.56 8.49 -11.36
C CYS A 187 -9.39 8.07 -12.82
N PHE A 188 -9.07 6.79 -13.07
CA PHE A 188 -8.69 6.31 -14.40
C PHE A 188 -9.69 5.33 -15.03
N GLY A 189 -10.89 5.18 -14.44
CA GLY A 189 -12.04 4.49 -15.06
C GLY A 189 -11.99 2.96 -15.01
N CYS A 190 -11.29 2.37 -14.01
CA CYS A 190 -11.20 0.92 -13.83
C CYS A 190 -11.57 0.45 -12.41
N GLN A 191 -12.60 1.08 -11.81
CA GLN A 191 -13.04 0.86 -10.44
C GLN A 191 -13.31 -0.62 -10.11
N GLN A 192 -13.98 -1.35 -11.01
CA GLN A 192 -14.31 -2.77 -10.78
C GLN A 192 -13.05 -3.63 -10.65
N ARG A 193 -12.02 -3.38 -11.49
CA ARG A 193 -10.74 -4.07 -11.42
C ARG A 193 -10.02 -3.73 -10.11
N ALA A 194 -9.98 -2.45 -9.73
CA ALA A 194 -9.39 -1.98 -8.50
C ALA A 194 -10.04 -2.63 -7.26
N ASP A 195 -11.37 -2.66 -7.21
CA ASP A 195 -12.13 -3.31 -6.14
C ASP A 195 -11.87 -4.82 -6.06
N SER A 196 -11.68 -5.48 -7.22
CA SER A 196 -11.36 -6.91 -7.27
C SER A 196 -9.96 -7.20 -6.73
N ILE A 197 -8.95 -6.42 -7.15
CA ILE A 197 -7.57 -6.55 -6.68
C ILE A 197 -7.52 -6.29 -5.18
N PHE A 198 -8.08 -5.18 -4.70
CA PHE A 198 -8.03 -4.84 -3.29
C PHE A 198 -8.70 -5.89 -2.39
N ARG A 199 -9.83 -6.47 -2.81
CA ARG A 199 -10.47 -7.58 -2.08
C ARG A 199 -9.59 -8.82 -2.02
N ALA A 200 -8.91 -9.18 -3.10
CA ALA A 200 -7.98 -10.30 -3.13
C ALA A 200 -6.81 -10.09 -2.17
N VAL A 201 -6.19 -8.90 -2.21
CA VAL A 201 -5.10 -8.47 -1.32
C VAL A 201 -5.55 -8.52 0.14
N THR A 202 -6.69 -7.90 0.48
CA THR A 202 -7.22 -7.89 1.86
C THR A 202 -7.50 -9.30 2.36
N THR A 203 -8.07 -10.16 1.52
CA THR A 203 -8.35 -11.55 1.88
C THR A 203 -7.06 -12.32 2.14
N ALA A 204 -6.05 -12.18 1.26
CA ALA A 204 -4.76 -12.84 1.40
C ALA A 204 -4.02 -12.36 2.65
N TYR A 205 -3.96 -11.03 2.86
CA TYR A 205 -3.32 -10.42 4.02
C TYR A 205 -3.96 -10.89 5.34
N ASN A 206 -5.29 -10.78 5.46
CA ASN A 206 -6.02 -11.13 6.70
C ASN A 206 -5.96 -12.63 7.02
N ARG A 207 -5.75 -13.49 6.02
CA ARG A 207 -5.60 -14.94 6.22
C ARG A 207 -4.32 -15.30 6.96
N ILE A 208 -3.23 -14.53 6.74
CA ILE A 208 -1.90 -14.84 7.28
C ILE A 208 -1.49 -13.94 8.44
N ALA A 209 -2.10 -12.75 8.59
CA ALA A 209 -1.76 -11.81 9.64
C ALA A 209 -2.02 -12.39 11.04
N LEU A 210 -1.00 -12.44 11.89
CA LEU A 210 -1.07 -12.91 13.28
C LEU A 210 -1.66 -11.88 14.25
N LYS A 211 -1.81 -10.61 13.81
CA LYS A 211 -2.48 -9.53 14.55
C LYS A 211 -1.91 -9.27 15.95
N GLY A 212 -0.60 -9.50 16.11
CA GLY A 212 0.12 -9.28 17.37
C GLY A 212 0.29 -10.53 18.24
N GLU A 213 -0.11 -11.71 17.77
CA GLU A 213 0.34 -12.96 18.38
C GLU A 213 1.85 -13.11 18.15
N SER A 214 2.63 -13.21 19.25
CA SER A 214 4.10 -13.26 19.15
C SER A 214 4.59 -14.65 18.72
N THR A 215 5.60 -14.64 17.84
CA THR A 215 6.38 -15.85 17.51
C THR A 215 7.53 -16.10 18.48
N GLY A 216 7.82 -15.16 19.39
CA GLY A 216 8.97 -15.21 20.28
C GLY A 216 10.29 -14.82 19.59
N VAL A 217 10.25 -14.34 18.33
CA VAL A 217 11.43 -13.95 17.55
C VAL A 217 11.53 -12.44 17.49
N SER A 218 12.64 -11.91 17.98
CA SER A 218 12.89 -10.47 18.02
C SER A 218 13.43 -9.95 16.69
N ILE A 219 12.93 -8.77 16.27
CA ILE A 219 13.32 -8.15 15.01
C ILE A 219 13.93 -6.78 15.22
N MET A 220 15.00 -6.50 14.49
CA MET A 220 15.56 -5.15 14.32
C MET A 220 15.41 -4.69 12.87
N SER A 221 15.43 -3.36 12.68
CA SER A 221 15.30 -2.77 11.34
C SER A 221 16.14 -1.49 11.22
N GLY A 222 16.33 -1.07 9.95
CA GLY A 222 17.09 0.13 9.63
C GLY A 222 18.59 -0.08 9.69
N GLN A 223 19.32 1.03 9.62
CA GLN A 223 20.78 1.11 9.79
C GLN A 223 21.21 2.55 10.01
N SER A 224 22.49 2.77 10.34
CA SER A 224 23.06 4.11 10.43
C SER A 224 23.10 4.79 9.05
N PHE A 225 22.55 6.00 9.00
CA PHE A 225 22.68 6.91 7.87
C PHE A 225 23.18 8.26 8.36
N ARG A 226 24.40 8.64 7.96
CA ARG A 226 25.05 9.89 8.40
C ARG A 226 25.09 10.06 9.91
N GLY A 227 25.34 8.96 10.63
CA GLY A 227 25.45 8.96 12.10
C GLY A 227 24.12 8.86 12.86
N THR A 228 23.00 8.78 12.19
CA THR A 228 21.68 8.57 12.80
C THR A 228 21.11 7.23 12.35
N TRP A 229 20.61 6.43 13.29
CA TRP A 229 19.93 5.18 12.99
C TRP A 229 18.42 5.42 12.91
N TYR A 230 17.80 5.18 11.76
CA TYR A 230 16.36 5.37 11.60
C TYR A 230 15.64 4.03 11.67
N VAL A 231 14.62 3.94 12.54
CA VAL A 231 13.77 2.75 12.69
C VAL A 231 12.29 3.11 12.57
N PRO A 232 11.44 2.23 12.05
CA PRO A 232 10.00 2.49 12.01
C PRO A 232 9.43 2.51 13.43
N ALA A 233 8.58 3.49 13.77
CA ALA A 233 7.79 3.42 14.99
C ALA A 233 6.63 2.43 14.84
N GLY A 234 6.04 1.98 15.95
CA GLY A 234 4.94 1.01 15.95
C GLY A 234 3.66 1.49 15.27
N GLY A 235 3.44 2.82 15.20
CA GLY A 235 2.32 3.43 14.48
C GLY A 235 2.52 3.56 12.97
N THR A 236 3.68 3.17 12.42
CA THR A 236 3.93 3.17 10.97
C THR A 236 3.41 1.90 10.29
N PHE A 237 3.25 1.92 8.96
CA PHE A 237 2.86 0.73 8.20
C PHE A 237 3.88 -0.43 8.37
N MET A 238 5.19 -0.13 8.49
CA MET A 238 6.22 -1.16 8.75
C MET A 238 6.12 -1.72 10.17
N GLY A 239 5.91 -0.86 11.19
CA GLY A 239 5.66 -1.32 12.56
C GLY A 239 4.42 -2.22 12.65
N LYS A 240 3.38 -1.89 11.85
CA LYS A 240 2.19 -2.73 11.73
C LYS A 240 2.49 -4.07 11.05
N LEU A 241 3.32 -4.08 9.99
CA LEU A 241 3.76 -5.32 9.32
C LEU A 241 4.53 -6.22 10.27
N PHE A 242 5.46 -5.69 11.08
CA PHE A 242 6.18 -6.47 12.08
C PHE A 242 5.23 -7.11 13.10
N ARG A 243 4.26 -6.34 13.60
CA ARG A 243 3.22 -6.86 14.51
C ARG A 243 2.37 -7.95 13.87
N ASP A 244 1.93 -7.74 12.62
CA ASP A 244 1.09 -8.70 11.91
C ASP A 244 1.87 -9.95 11.47
N ALA A 245 3.19 -9.85 11.34
CA ALA A 245 4.09 -10.99 11.16
C ALA A 245 4.34 -11.78 12.46
N GLY A 246 3.98 -11.22 13.62
CA GLY A 246 4.23 -11.81 14.93
C GLY A 246 5.65 -11.59 15.45
N ALA A 247 6.37 -10.57 14.97
CA ALA A 247 7.70 -10.23 15.44
C ALA A 247 7.65 -9.52 16.80
N ASP A 248 8.60 -9.83 17.68
CA ASP A 248 8.84 -9.07 18.89
C ASP A 248 9.69 -7.83 18.55
N TYR A 249 9.02 -6.70 18.39
CA TYR A 249 9.64 -5.44 18.02
C TYR A 249 9.63 -4.46 19.19
N CYS A 250 10.80 -4.00 19.62
CA CYS A 250 10.94 -3.19 20.85
C CYS A 250 10.21 -1.83 20.78
N TYR A 251 9.91 -1.31 19.59
CA TYR A 251 9.14 -0.08 19.39
C TYR A 251 7.69 -0.32 18.95
N ALA A 252 7.17 -1.55 19.09
CA ALA A 252 5.81 -1.90 18.63
C ALA A 252 4.71 -1.02 19.26
N ASP A 253 4.90 -0.59 20.51
CA ASP A 253 3.93 0.24 21.24
C ASP A 253 4.17 1.75 21.08
N ASN A 254 5.20 2.15 20.33
CA ASN A 254 5.43 3.57 20.07
C ASN A 254 4.37 4.09 19.08
N PRO A 255 3.52 5.09 19.48
CA PRO A 255 2.39 5.54 18.66
C PRO A 255 2.79 6.46 17.51
N SER A 256 4.06 6.87 17.39
CA SER A 256 4.51 7.73 16.29
C SER A 256 4.22 7.08 14.94
N THR A 257 3.80 7.88 13.98
CA THR A 257 3.57 7.47 12.59
C THR A 257 4.76 7.79 11.68
N SER A 258 5.91 8.13 12.27
CA SER A 258 7.16 8.47 11.59
C SER A 258 8.29 7.55 12.03
N SER A 259 9.39 7.57 11.28
CA SER A 259 10.62 6.92 11.72
C SER A 259 11.19 7.60 12.96
N LEU A 260 11.74 6.81 13.87
CA LEU A 260 12.43 7.27 15.09
C LEU A 260 13.92 7.42 14.80
N PRO A 261 14.51 8.60 15.01
CA PRO A 261 15.96 8.77 14.97
C PRO A 261 16.59 8.29 16.28
N LEU A 262 17.58 7.41 16.18
CA LEU A 262 18.33 6.87 17.30
C LEU A 262 19.82 7.19 17.12
N THR A 263 20.56 7.31 18.22
CA THR A 263 22.01 7.18 18.16
C THR A 263 22.40 5.70 17.99
N PHE A 264 23.65 5.43 17.62
CA PHE A 264 24.12 4.04 17.54
C PHE A 264 24.00 3.32 18.87
N GLU A 265 24.32 3.99 19.99
CA GLU A 265 24.25 3.43 21.34
C GLU A 265 22.80 3.07 21.72
N GLN A 266 21.83 3.91 21.35
CA GLN A 266 20.40 3.60 21.54
C GLN A 266 19.96 2.41 20.68
N ALA A 267 20.41 2.34 19.42
CA ALA A 267 20.14 1.19 18.56
C ALA A 267 20.76 -0.10 19.13
N LEU A 268 22.01 -0.03 19.61
CA LEU A 268 22.69 -1.17 20.22
C LEU A 268 21.97 -1.60 21.52
N GLN A 269 21.55 -0.66 22.36
CA GLN A 269 20.79 -0.97 23.57
C GLN A 269 19.47 -1.69 23.25
N SER A 270 18.80 -1.27 22.18
CA SER A 270 17.48 -1.80 21.80
C SER A 270 17.56 -3.14 21.06
N PHE A 271 18.64 -3.37 20.29
CA PHE A 271 18.68 -4.43 19.29
C PHE A 271 19.89 -5.36 19.38
N SER A 272 20.82 -5.18 20.35
CA SER A 272 22.04 -5.99 20.42
C SER A 272 21.79 -7.50 20.39
N THR A 273 20.68 -7.96 20.96
CA THR A 273 20.28 -9.37 21.06
C THR A 273 19.15 -9.75 20.09
N ALA A 274 18.79 -8.88 19.14
CA ALA A 274 17.75 -9.19 18.16
C ALA A 274 18.12 -10.42 17.32
N ASP A 275 17.14 -11.30 17.10
CA ASP A 275 17.33 -12.54 16.36
C ASP A 275 17.48 -12.32 14.87
N VAL A 276 16.80 -11.30 14.33
CA VAL A 276 16.73 -11.03 12.88
C VAL A 276 16.86 -9.53 12.61
N TRP A 277 17.61 -9.20 11.58
CA TRP A 277 17.74 -7.83 11.05
C TRP A 277 17.12 -7.75 9.67
N VAL A 278 16.15 -6.84 9.46
CA VAL A 278 15.49 -6.63 8.17
C VAL A 278 15.62 -5.19 7.68
N GLY A 279 15.64 -5.03 6.35
CA GLY A 279 15.58 -3.70 5.72
C GLY A 279 16.86 -2.88 5.84
N CYS A 280 18.03 -3.52 5.92
CA CYS A 280 19.31 -2.83 5.71
C CYS A 280 19.49 -2.46 4.23
N SER A 281 20.33 -1.47 3.92
CA SER A 281 20.59 -1.02 2.55
C SER A 281 21.80 -1.72 1.89
N ALA A 282 22.50 -2.58 2.60
CA ALA A 282 23.63 -3.36 2.10
C ALA A 282 23.16 -4.55 1.25
N ARG A 283 24.02 -4.99 0.32
CA ARG A 283 23.79 -6.18 -0.53
C ARG A 283 24.58 -7.39 -0.09
N SER A 284 25.61 -7.20 0.74
CA SER A 284 26.40 -8.28 1.35
C SER A 284 26.77 -7.95 2.79
N MET A 285 27.23 -8.96 3.53
CA MET A 285 27.73 -8.79 4.89
C MET A 285 28.99 -7.90 4.91
N GLU A 286 29.87 -8.02 3.89
CA GLU A 286 31.05 -7.16 3.75
C GLU A 286 30.67 -5.70 3.51
N GLU A 287 29.68 -5.44 2.65
CA GLU A 287 29.18 -4.08 2.43
C GLU A 287 28.59 -3.48 3.70
N LEU A 288 27.82 -4.28 4.46
CA LEU A 288 27.24 -3.84 5.73
C LEU A 288 28.32 -3.51 6.76
N ALA A 289 29.38 -4.32 6.85
CA ALA A 289 30.53 -4.05 7.71
C ALA A 289 31.34 -2.82 7.25
N ALA A 290 31.44 -2.58 5.93
CA ALA A 290 32.13 -1.42 5.38
C ALA A 290 31.40 -0.10 5.66
N ILE A 291 30.06 -0.12 5.81
CA ILE A 291 29.27 1.06 6.23
C ILE A 291 29.62 1.46 7.66
N ASP A 292 29.65 0.51 8.58
CA ASP A 292 30.09 0.70 9.98
C ASP A 292 30.51 -0.66 10.57
N GLU A 293 31.77 -0.81 10.98
CA GLU A 293 32.29 -2.06 11.57
C GLU A 293 31.52 -2.50 12.83
N LYS A 294 30.89 -1.56 13.52
CA LYS A 294 30.09 -1.81 14.72
C LYS A 294 28.81 -2.59 14.42
N HIS A 295 28.39 -2.71 13.16
CA HIS A 295 27.27 -3.57 12.77
C HIS A 295 27.51 -5.02 13.19
N ALA A 296 28.77 -5.47 13.29
CA ALA A 296 29.15 -6.79 13.79
C ALA A 296 28.86 -7.01 15.31
N TRP A 297 28.45 -5.98 16.03
CA TRP A 297 28.12 -6.13 17.46
C TRP A 297 26.72 -6.69 17.69
N PHE A 298 25.83 -6.64 16.68
CA PHE A 298 24.48 -7.19 16.77
C PHE A 298 24.47 -8.72 16.57
N GLU A 299 23.66 -9.43 17.37
CA GLU A 299 23.56 -10.91 17.27
C GLU A 299 23.00 -11.36 15.91
N ALA A 300 22.05 -10.62 15.34
CA ALA A 300 21.53 -10.91 14.00
C ALA A 300 22.63 -10.91 12.93
N TYR A 301 23.62 -10.00 13.03
CA TYR A 301 24.79 -9.97 12.15
C TYR A 301 25.67 -11.21 12.34
N LYS A 302 26.03 -11.52 13.60
CA LYS A 302 26.90 -12.68 13.95
C LYS A 302 26.29 -14.01 13.51
N ASN A 303 24.96 -14.10 13.57
CA ASN A 303 24.21 -15.29 13.19
C ASN A 303 23.83 -15.33 11.71
N HIS A 304 24.32 -14.37 10.88
CA HIS A 304 23.98 -14.23 9.46
C HIS A 304 22.46 -14.17 9.18
N ARG A 305 21.65 -13.64 10.12
CA ARG A 305 20.22 -13.45 9.95
C ARG A 305 19.89 -12.01 9.58
N VAL A 306 20.53 -11.52 8.51
CA VAL A 306 20.38 -10.17 7.99
C VAL A 306 19.74 -10.21 6.61
N TYR A 307 18.69 -9.42 6.40
CA TYR A 307 17.91 -9.41 5.16
C TYR A 307 17.70 -7.96 4.68
N ASN A 308 17.86 -7.76 3.37
CA ASN A 308 17.41 -6.55 2.70
C ASN A 308 16.09 -6.80 1.95
N PHE A 309 15.55 -5.76 1.25
CA PHE A 309 14.38 -5.87 0.37
C PHE A 309 14.79 -5.67 -1.10
N TYR A 310 15.93 -6.25 -1.52
CA TYR A 310 16.56 -6.00 -2.83
C TYR A 310 16.52 -7.18 -3.78
N ARG A 311 15.86 -8.28 -3.42
CA ARG A 311 15.73 -9.46 -4.29
C ARG A 311 15.20 -9.12 -5.68
N ARG A 312 14.30 -8.15 -5.76
CA ARG A 312 13.70 -7.67 -7.01
C ARG A 312 14.17 -6.24 -7.30
N THR A 313 15.46 -6.11 -7.58
CA THR A 313 16.09 -4.82 -7.89
C THR A 313 16.89 -4.95 -9.18
N LEU A 314 16.72 -3.99 -10.10
CA LEU A 314 17.50 -3.90 -11.33
C LEU A 314 18.90 -3.28 -11.06
N PRO A 315 19.85 -3.46 -11.98
CA PRO A 315 21.17 -2.79 -11.87
C PRO A 315 21.10 -1.27 -11.78
N SER A 316 20.04 -0.64 -12.32
CA SER A 316 19.76 0.79 -12.20
C SER A 316 19.38 1.24 -10.77
N GLY A 317 19.12 0.30 -9.87
CA GLY A 317 18.59 0.56 -8.53
C GLY A 317 17.05 0.61 -8.46
N ALA A 318 16.35 0.38 -9.57
CA ALA A 318 14.90 0.24 -9.57
C ALA A 318 14.49 -0.96 -8.71
N ASN A 319 13.56 -0.79 -7.76
CA ASN A 319 13.21 -1.80 -6.77
C ASN A 319 11.70 -2.01 -6.70
N ASP A 320 11.27 -3.24 -7.01
CA ASP A 320 9.86 -3.65 -7.05
C ASP A 320 9.15 -3.60 -5.68
N PHE A 321 9.92 -3.58 -4.59
CA PHE A 321 9.36 -3.37 -3.24
C PHE A 321 8.54 -2.08 -3.16
N TRP A 322 8.96 -1.02 -3.86
CA TRP A 322 8.28 0.27 -3.90
C TRP A 322 7.16 0.36 -4.94
N GLU A 323 7.04 -0.63 -5.83
CA GLU A 323 5.98 -0.68 -6.85
C GLU A 323 4.95 -1.76 -6.52
N THR A 324 5.31 -3.04 -6.66
CA THR A 324 4.40 -4.15 -6.32
C THR A 324 4.09 -4.18 -4.82
N GLY A 325 5.08 -3.95 -3.95
CA GLY A 325 4.90 -4.04 -2.50
C GLY A 325 3.91 -3.02 -1.92
N VAL A 326 3.71 -1.86 -2.57
CA VAL A 326 2.70 -0.90 -2.10
C VAL A 326 1.28 -1.41 -2.31
N VAL A 327 1.05 -2.20 -3.35
CA VAL A 327 -0.27 -2.78 -3.68
C VAL A 327 -0.47 -4.13 -2.99
N HIS A 328 0.61 -4.90 -2.81
CA HIS A 328 0.63 -6.28 -2.33
C HIS A 328 1.39 -6.44 -1.00
N PRO A 329 0.92 -5.81 0.10
CA PRO A 329 1.58 -5.94 1.41
C PRO A 329 1.54 -7.36 1.97
N GLU A 330 0.64 -8.23 1.49
CA GLU A 330 0.60 -9.65 1.85
C GLU A 330 1.87 -10.39 1.45
N LEU A 331 2.54 -9.98 0.35
CA LEU A 331 3.80 -10.58 -0.07
C LEU A 331 4.96 -10.18 0.87
N ILE A 332 4.95 -8.93 1.36
CA ILE A 332 5.92 -8.48 2.37
C ILE A 332 5.70 -9.24 3.68
N LEU A 333 4.42 -9.41 4.07
CA LEU A 333 4.05 -10.13 5.28
C LEU A 333 4.48 -11.60 5.20
N GLN A 334 4.31 -12.27 4.04
CA GLN A 334 4.79 -13.63 3.81
C GLN A 334 6.31 -13.75 3.97
N ASP A 335 7.06 -12.83 3.37
CA ASP A 335 8.51 -12.79 3.52
C ASP A 335 8.92 -12.68 4.99
N LEU A 336 8.32 -11.73 5.73
CA LEU A 336 8.62 -11.52 7.15
C LEU A 336 8.32 -12.78 7.97
N GLN A 337 7.19 -13.45 7.74
CA GLN A 337 6.83 -14.68 8.46
C GLN A 337 7.79 -15.83 8.15
N ALA A 338 8.20 -16.01 6.89
CA ALA A 338 9.21 -17.01 6.51
C ALA A 338 10.56 -16.74 7.18
N ILE A 339 10.98 -15.46 7.22
CA ILE A 339 12.22 -15.02 7.87
C ILE A 339 12.15 -15.29 9.39
N LEU A 340 11.06 -14.93 10.05
CA LEU A 340 10.89 -15.18 11.49
C LEU A 340 10.90 -16.68 11.81
N ALA A 341 10.21 -17.49 11.00
CA ALA A 341 10.19 -18.94 11.14
C ALA A 341 11.54 -19.62 10.80
N ASN A 342 12.52 -18.86 10.29
CA ASN A 342 13.78 -19.38 9.73
C ASN A 342 13.55 -20.47 8.67
N ASP A 343 12.49 -20.32 7.86
CA ASP A 343 12.16 -21.25 6.78
C ASP A 343 12.98 -20.93 5.54
N THR A 344 14.11 -21.61 5.41
CA THR A 344 15.03 -21.45 4.25
C THR A 344 14.49 -22.07 2.97
N THR A 345 13.37 -22.81 3.03
CA THR A 345 12.72 -23.43 1.85
C THR A 345 11.63 -22.55 1.25
N ALA A 346 11.07 -21.63 2.02
CA ALA A 346 10.07 -20.70 1.54
C ALA A 346 10.67 -19.71 0.52
N PRO A 347 10.03 -19.55 -0.66
CA PRO A 347 10.48 -18.55 -1.62
C PRO A 347 10.17 -17.15 -1.09
N LEU A 348 11.21 -16.34 -0.87
CA LEU A 348 11.04 -14.93 -0.53
C LEU A 348 10.72 -14.14 -1.80
N TYR A 349 9.81 -13.18 -1.71
CA TYR A 349 9.41 -12.37 -2.87
C TYR A 349 10.27 -11.11 -3.01
N PHE A 350 10.36 -10.30 -1.97
CA PHE A 350 11.14 -9.05 -1.95
C PHE A 350 12.43 -9.15 -1.17
N SER A 351 12.44 -10.01 -0.14
CA SER A 351 13.56 -10.10 0.79
C SER A 351 14.67 -10.98 0.25
N GLU A 352 15.91 -10.65 0.60
CA GLU A 352 17.11 -11.39 0.28
C GLU A 352 18.02 -11.42 1.50
N GLN A 353 18.50 -12.63 1.86
CA GLN A 353 19.48 -12.80 2.94
C GLN A 353 20.86 -12.37 2.44
N LEU A 354 21.55 -11.55 3.24
CA LEU A 354 22.93 -11.16 2.95
C LEU A 354 23.86 -12.36 3.07
N GLN A 355 24.76 -12.47 2.09
CA GLN A 355 25.81 -13.51 2.06
C GLN A 355 27.15 -12.90 2.42
#